data_8b06be5959520809a2c35c41dd340459
#
_entry.id   8b06be5959520809a2c35c41dd340459
#
_cell.length_a   1.000
_cell.length_b   1.000
_cell.length_c   1.000
_cell.angle_alpha   90.00
_cell.angle_beta   90.00
_cell.angle_gamma   90.00
#
_symmetry.space_group_name_H-M   'P 1'
#
loop_
_entity.id
_entity.type
_entity.pdbx_description
1 polymer ?
#
loop_
_entity_poly.entity_id
_entity_poly.type
_entity_poly.pdbx_seq_one_letter_code
_entity_poly.pdbx_strand_id
1 'polypeptide(L)'
;MRLENPRIPENLTEHFELPDEDEFENCLFDEADMAHEYMRAKEFRSCVFRKCTITDADLTRAGFVDVIFDHCDLSRANFETAVCQRVTFDTCRMSGTDMVKAILRGVAFRDCKADYINLSEFKPDRVLFSGCQMPEAAMEAMILKNIEFTDCDLTRATVFRTPMKGIDMTTCTLDGLMVNLPDLRGMIVTPPQAAELAKLLGLVVK
;
A
#
# COMPACT_ATOMS: atom_id res chain seq x y z
N MET A 1 -3.38 7.64 14.16
CA MET A 1 -2.41 8.60 13.53
C MET A 1 -3.14 9.65 12.70
N ARG A 2 -2.71 10.92 12.65
CA ARG A 2 -3.33 11.95 11.78
C ARG A 2 -2.50 12.09 10.50
N LEU A 3 -3.10 11.80 9.35
CA LEU A 3 -2.52 12.03 8.04
C LEU A 3 -2.96 13.39 7.49
N GLU A 4 -2.09 14.03 6.73
CA GLU A 4 -2.46 15.18 5.90
C GLU A 4 -3.07 14.65 4.59
N ASN A 5 -4.19 15.19 4.18
CA ASN A 5 -4.77 14.87 2.87
C ASN A 5 -3.91 15.45 1.74
N PRO A 6 -3.91 14.84 0.55
CA PRO A 6 -3.34 15.44 -0.64
C PRO A 6 -3.91 16.85 -0.90
N ARG A 7 -3.05 17.75 -1.34
CA ARG A 7 -3.40 19.15 -1.64
C ARG A 7 -3.72 19.26 -3.12
N ILE A 8 -4.99 19.09 -3.45
CA ILE A 8 -5.48 19.13 -4.83
C ILE A 8 -6.13 20.48 -5.08
N PRO A 9 -5.74 21.24 -6.14
CA PRO A 9 -6.38 22.48 -6.52
C PRO A 9 -7.79 22.24 -7.10
N GLU A 10 -8.63 23.28 -7.10
CA GLU A 10 -9.99 23.20 -7.64
C GLU A 10 -10.03 23.01 -9.16
N ASN A 11 -9.03 23.57 -9.86
CA ASN A 11 -8.95 23.51 -11.33
C ASN A 11 -7.82 22.55 -11.73
N LEU A 12 -8.19 21.46 -12.37
CA LEU A 12 -7.26 20.47 -12.93
C LEU A 12 -7.36 20.47 -14.45
N THR A 13 -6.24 20.19 -15.11
CA THR A 13 -6.23 19.92 -16.55
C THR A 13 -6.62 18.47 -16.79
N GLU A 14 -7.68 18.22 -17.56
CA GLU A 14 -8.16 16.87 -17.84
C GLU A 14 -7.36 16.20 -18.95
N HIS A 15 -7.03 14.92 -18.72
CA HIS A 15 -6.37 14.05 -19.68
C HIS A 15 -7.09 12.69 -19.71
N PHE A 16 -7.31 12.16 -20.90
CA PHE A 16 -7.92 10.84 -21.13
C PHE A 16 -6.91 9.79 -21.60
N GLU A 17 -5.66 10.22 -21.78
CA GLU A 17 -4.50 9.39 -22.08
C GLU A 17 -3.27 9.98 -21.40
N LEU A 18 -2.17 9.24 -21.34
CA LEU A 18 -0.91 9.73 -20.78
C LEU A 18 -0.17 10.56 -21.83
N PRO A 19 0.05 11.87 -21.63
CA PRO A 19 0.87 12.67 -22.53
C PRO A 19 2.34 12.22 -22.52
N ASP A 20 3.05 12.49 -23.62
CA ASP A 20 4.50 12.20 -23.72
C ASP A 20 5.32 13.29 -23.01
N GLU A 21 5.16 13.34 -21.68
CA GLU A 21 5.81 14.27 -20.78
C GLU A 21 6.39 13.51 -19.58
N ASP A 22 7.35 14.10 -18.87
CA ASP A 22 7.95 13.51 -17.68
C ASP A 22 7.44 14.12 -16.37
N GLU A 23 6.86 15.31 -16.42
CA GLU A 23 6.33 16.04 -15.27
C GLU A 23 4.88 16.45 -15.49
N PHE A 24 4.03 16.12 -14.53
CA PHE A 24 2.60 16.41 -14.54
C PHE A 24 2.22 17.19 -13.29
N GLU A 25 1.62 18.34 -13.45
CA GLU A 25 1.17 19.16 -12.34
C GLU A 25 -0.28 19.59 -12.54
N ASN A 26 -1.09 19.47 -11.48
CA ASN A 26 -2.50 19.84 -11.47
C ASN A 26 -3.32 19.16 -12.58
N CYS A 27 -3.11 17.84 -12.74
CA CYS A 27 -3.77 17.03 -13.77
C CYS A 27 -4.86 16.15 -13.18
N LEU A 28 -5.93 15.98 -13.92
CA LEU A 28 -6.95 14.96 -13.74
C LEU A 28 -6.85 13.96 -14.89
N PHE A 29 -6.44 12.75 -14.58
CA PHE A 29 -6.56 11.61 -15.48
C PHE A 29 -7.89 10.91 -15.15
N ASP A 30 -8.84 10.96 -16.07
CA ASP A 30 -10.18 10.43 -15.85
C ASP A 30 -10.48 9.32 -16.86
N GLU A 31 -10.72 8.12 -16.31
CA GLU A 31 -11.00 6.89 -17.06
C GLU A 31 -9.93 6.57 -18.14
N ALA A 32 -8.69 7.09 -17.93
CA ALA A 32 -7.59 6.88 -18.86
C ALA A 32 -7.06 5.45 -18.83
N ASP A 33 -6.80 4.88 -20.01
CA ASP A 33 -6.12 3.60 -20.14
C ASP A 33 -4.60 3.84 -20.25
N MET A 34 -3.89 3.44 -19.20
CA MET A 34 -2.43 3.52 -19.06
C MET A 34 -1.84 2.12 -18.80
N ALA A 35 -2.55 1.06 -19.23
CA ALA A 35 -2.06 -0.30 -19.09
C ALA A 35 -0.74 -0.48 -19.86
N HIS A 36 0.25 -1.12 -19.21
CA HIS A 36 1.58 -1.39 -19.75
C HIS A 36 2.41 -0.14 -20.08
N GLU A 37 1.97 1.06 -19.66
CA GLU A 37 2.71 2.30 -19.91
C GLU A 37 4.04 2.34 -19.18
N TYR A 38 5.02 2.98 -19.82
CA TYR A 38 6.34 3.20 -19.26
C TYR A 38 6.40 4.57 -18.59
N MET A 39 6.12 4.59 -17.28
CA MET A 39 6.06 5.82 -16.47
C MET A 39 7.26 5.94 -15.51
N ARG A 40 8.36 5.27 -15.84
CA ARG A 40 9.57 5.26 -15.02
C ARG A 40 10.14 6.65 -14.79
N ALA A 41 10.36 6.99 -13.51
CA ALA A 41 10.90 8.27 -13.06
C ALA A 41 10.06 9.51 -13.46
N LYS A 42 8.82 9.34 -13.92
CA LYS A 42 7.90 10.46 -14.14
C LYS A 42 7.46 11.05 -12.81
N GLU A 43 7.21 12.37 -12.80
CA GLU A 43 6.81 13.13 -11.61
C GLU A 43 5.36 13.59 -11.71
N PHE A 44 4.56 13.29 -10.68
CA PHE A 44 3.15 13.68 -10.58
C PHE A 44 2.95 14.55 -9.35
N ARG A 45 2.47 15.77 -9.52
CA ARG A 45 2.23 16.73 -8.44
C ARG A 45 0.79 17.26 -8.49
N SER A 46 0.11 17.19 -7.34
CA SER A 46 -1.29 17.66 -7.23
C SER A 46 -2.20 17.06 -8.29
N CYS A 47 -2.05 15.75 -8.57
CA CYS A 47 -2.78 15.05 -9.62
C CYS A 47 -3.84 14.12 -9.04
N VAL A 48 -4.87 13.88 -9.81
CA VAL A 48 -5.92 12.90 -9.53
C VAL A 48 -5.98 11.89 -10.66
N PHE A 49 -5.89 10.62 -10.33
CA PHE A 49 -6.19 9.50 -11.21
C PHE A 49 -7.55 8.94 -10.77
N ARG A 50 -8.55 9.03 -11.62
CA ARG A 50 -9.90 8.55 -11.33
C ARG A 50 -10.30 7.48 -12.33
N LYS A 51 -10.61 6.28 -11.80
CA LYS A 51 -11.03 5.11 -12.59
C LYS A 51 -10.07 4.73 -13.73
N CYS A 52 -8.79 5.06 -13.59
CA CYS A 52 -7.78 4.74 -14.59
C CYS A 52 -7.40 3.25 -14.54
N THR A 53 -7.06 2.70 -15.69
CA THR A 53 -6.41 1.39 -15.82
C THR A 53 -4.91 1.59 -15.91
N ILE A 54 -4.16 1.16 -14.88
CA ILE A 54 -2.70 1.32 -14.78
C ILE A 54 -2.07 -0.07 -14.56
N THR A 55 -2.67 -1.09 -15.14
CA THR A 55 -2.24 -2.47 -14.97
C THR A 55 -0.93 -2.74 -15.69
N ASP A 56 -0.03 -3.51 -15.03
CA ASP A 56 1.28 -3.89 -15.58
C ASP A 56 2.17 -2.69 -15.98
N ALA A 57 1.87 -1.48 -15.51
CA ALA A 57 2.65 -0.28 -15.82
C ALA A 57 3.96 -0.22 -15.03
N ASP A 58 5.01 0.32 -15.63
CA ASP A 58 6.31 0.55 -14.96
C ASP A 58 6.38 1.96 -14.35
N LEU A 59 6.14 2.05 -13.06
CA LEU A 59 6.24 3.26 -12.24
C LEU A 59 7.51 3.27 -11.38
N THR A 60 8.51 2.48 -11.76
CA THR A 60 9.80 2.39 -11.04
C THR A 60 10.41 3.79 -10.90
N ARG A 61 10.77 4.19 -9.67
CA ARG A 61 11.32 5.50 -9.34
C ARG A 61 10.42 6.70 -9.62
N ALA A 62 9.15 6.49 -9.95
CA ALA A 62 8.22 7.60 -10.13
C ALA A 62 8.00 8.38 -8.83
N GLY A 63 7.76 9.67 -8.94
CA GLY A 63 7.47 10.57 -7.84
C GLY A 63 6.01 10.98 -7.80
N PHE A 64 5.40 10.88 -6.62
CA PHE A 64 4.02 11.28 -6.39
C PHE A 64 3.94 12.21 -5.19
N VAL A 65 3.54 13.45 -5.40
CA VAL A 65 3.36 14.45 -4.35
C VAL A 65 1.95 15.02 -4.44
N ASP A 66 1.18 14.91 -3.36
CA ASP A 66 -0.22 15.34 -3.35
C ASP A 66 -1.05 14.68 -4.45
N VAL A 67 -1.10 13.34 -4.45
CA VAL A 67 -1.79 12.56 -5.49
C VAL A 67 -2.90 11.71 -4.89
N ILE A 68 -4.00 11.59 -5.63
CA ILE A 68 -5.12 10.70 -5.33
C ILE A 68 -5.27 9.69 -6.47
N PHE A 69 -5.27 8.41 -6.11
CA PHE A 69 -5.75 7.33 -6.97
C PHE A 69 -7.13 6.93 -6.46
N ASP A 70 -8.17 7.18 -7.24
CA ASP A 70 -9.57 6.93 -6.91
C ASP A 70 -10.16 5.88 -7.85
N HIS A 71 -10.56 4.72 -7.31
CA HIS A 71 -11.14 3.60 -8.06
C HIS A 71 -10.28 3.10 -9.23
N CYS A 72 -8.95 3.22 -9.15
CA CYS A 72 -8.03 2.78 -10.21
C CYS A 72 -7.73 1.28 -10.13
N ASP A 73 -7.40 0.69 -11.29
CA ASP A 73 -6.79 -0.65 -11.36
C ASP A 73 -5.28 -0.52 -11.55
N LEU A 74 -4.55 -0.80 -10.47
CA LEU A 74 -3.09 -0.80 -10.37
C LEU A 74 -2.53 -2.23 -10.30
N SER A 75 -3.33 -3.23 -10.69
CA SER A 75 -2.91 -4.63 -10.58
C SER A 75 -1.61 -4.89 -11.35
N ARG A 76 -0.65 -5.53 -10.71
CA ARG A 76 0.70 -5.84 -11.22
C ARG A 76 1.52 -4.61 -11.65
N ALA A 77 1.10 -3.39 -11.29
CA ALA A 77 1.91 -2.20 -11.51
C ALA A 77 3.18 -2.24 -10.65
N ASN A 78 4.29 -1.75 -11.20
CA ASN A 78 5.58 -1.74 -10.54
C ASN A 78 5.93 -0.37 -9.99
N PHE A 79 5.84 -0.20 -8.68
CA PHE A 79 6.25 0.98 -7.92
C PHE A 79 7.61 0.80 -7.21
N GLU A 80 8.46 -0.13 -7.65
CA GLU A 80 9.75 -0.34 -7.01
C GLU A 80 10.52 0.99 -6.90
N THR A 81 10.97 1.30 -5.67
CA THR A 81 11.71 2.53 -5.35
C THR A 81 10.96 3.84 -5.65
N ALA A 82 9.65 3.81 -5.93
CA ALA A 82 8.86 5.02 -6.08
C ALA A 82 8.81 5.84 -4.78
N VAL A 83 8.58 7.15 -4.91
CA VAL A 83 8.47 8.08 -3.78
C VAL A 83 7.07 8.65 -3.73
N CYS A 84 6.33 8.35 -2.65
CA CYS A 84 4.98 8.85 -2.44
C CYS A 84 4.94 9.78 -1.22
N GLN A 85 4.48 11.00 -1.40
CA GLN A 85 4.30 11.98 -0.33
C GLN A 85 2.91 12.57 -0.36
N ARG A 86 2.13 12.40 0.72
CA ARG A 86 0.70 12.78 0.79
C ARG A 86 -0.09 12.19 -0.38
N VAL A 87 -0.11 10.87 -0.44
CA VAL A 87 -0.81 10.11 -1.49
C VAL A 87 -1.95 9.31 -0.85
N THR A 88 -3.07 9.25 -1.53
CA THR A 88 -4.19 8.39 -1.15
C THR A 88 -4.49 7.42 -2.28
N PHE A 89 -4.53 6.13 -1.95
CA PHE A 89 -5.12 5.08 -2.76
C PHE A 89 -6.49 4.77 -2.18
N ASP A 90 -7.56 5.09 -2.89
CA ASP A 90 -8.93 4.94 -2.43
C ASP A 90 -9.68 3.96 -3.32
N THR A 91 -10.17 2.89 -2.73
CA THR A 91 -10.97 1.84 -3.41
C THR A 91 -10.28 1.27 -4.66
N CYS A 92 -8.95 1.20 -4.64
CA CYS A 92 -8.15 0.72 -5.76
C CYS A 92 -8.01 -0.81 -5.78
N ARG A 93 -7.82 -1.37 -6.99
CA ARG A 93 -7.36 -2.74 -7.20
C ARG A 93 -5.84 -2.71 -7.33
N MET A 94 -5.16 -3.45 -6.47
CA MET A 94 -3.70 -3.46 -6.37
C MET A 94 -3.14 -4.89 -6.27
N SER A 95 -3.87 -5.86 -6.84
CA SER A 95 -3.46 -7.27 -6.75
C SER A 95 -2.12 -7.50 -7.47
N GLY A 96 -1.13 -8.01 -6.74
CA GLY A 96 0.22 -8.24 -7.26
C GLY A 96 1.03 -6.97 -7.54
N THR A 97 0.59 -5.80 -7.07
CA THR A 97 1.38 -4.55 -7.17
C THR A 97 2.71 -4.71 -6.42
N ASP A 98 3.80 -4.30 -7.04
CA ASP A 98 5.13 -4.30 -6.43
C ASP A 98 5.51 -2.90 -5.92
N MET A 99 5.73 -2.78 -4.60
CA MET A 99 6.16 -1.55 -3.94
C MET A 99 7.48 -1.75 -3.16
N VAL A 100 8.31 -2.70 -3.59
CA VAL A 100 9.61 -2.97 -2.96
C VAL A 100 10.44 -1.71 -2.89
N LYS A 101 11.00 -1.45 -1.69
CA LYS A 101 11.83 -0.27 -1.42
C LYS A 101 11.18 1.08 -1.67
N ALA A 102 9.88 1.15 -1.90
CA ALA A 102 9.17 2.42 -2.03
C ALA A 102 9.31 3.28 -0.75
N ILE A 103 9.29 4.59 -0.90
CA ILE A 103 9.34 5.56 0.20
C ILE A 103 7.96 6.19 0.32
N LEU A 104 7.24 5.85 1.40
CA LEU A 104 5.88 6.30 1.63
C LEU A 104 5.82 7.26 2.83
N ARG A 105 5.43 8.52 2.59
CA ARG A 105 5.32 9.57 3.62
C ARG A 105 3.93 10.18 3.62
N GLY A 106 3.17 9.96 4.69
CA GLY A 106 1.80 10.47 4.78
C GLY A 106 0.89 9.81 3.74
N VAL A 107 0.95 8.49 3.60
CA VAL A 107 0.20 7.73 2.59
C VAL A 107 -0.95 6.96 3.23
N ALA A 108 -2.11 6.98 2.61
CA ALA A 108 -3.27 6.19 2.99
C ALA A 108 -3.67 5.21 1.90
N PHE A 109 -3.91 3.97 2.31
CA PHE A 109 -4.60 2.96 1.51
C PHE A 109 -5.96 2.71 2.17
N ARG A 110 -7.07 2.97 1.46
CA ARG A 110 -8.43 2.83 1.94
C ARG A 110 -9.21 1.88 1.06
N ASP A 111 -9.84 0.89 1.67
CA ASP A 111 -10.74 -0.06 1.01
C ASP A 111 -10.15 -0.70 -0.27
N CYS A 112 -8.83 -0.86 -0.31
CA CYS A 112 -8.12 -1.42 -1.46
C CYS A 112 -8.17 -2.95 -1.47
N LYS A 113 -8.21 -3.53 -2.69
CA LYS A 113 -8.01 -4.95 -2.95
C LYS A 113 -6.58 -5.18 -3.40
N ALA A 114 -5.74 -5.68 -2.51
CA ALA A 114 -4.30 -5.75 -2.67
C ALA A 114 -3.74 -7.17 -2.37
N ASP A 115 -4.41 -8.19 -2.89
CA ASP A 115 -3.93 -9.57 -2.79
C ASP A 115 -2.53 -9.69 -3.39
N TYR A 116 -1.63 -10.40 -2.74
CA TYR A 116 -0.23 -10.60 -3.19
C TYR A 116 0.57 -9.30 -3.35
N ILE A 117 0.16 -8.18 -2.76
CA ILE A 117 0.95 -6.94 -2.80
C ILE A 117 2.32 -7.17 -2.18
N ASN A 118 3.36 -6.63 -2.80
CA ASN A 118 4.72 -6.71 -2.28
C ASN A 118 5.15 -5.37 -1.68
N LEU A 119 5.22 -5.33 -0.35
CA LEU A 119 5.64 -4.17 0.45
C LEU A 119 7.03 -4.37 1.07
N SER A 120 7.80 -5.36 0.62
CA SER A 120 9.08 -5.70 1.24
C SER A 120 10.07 -4.54 1.16
N GLU A 121 10.82 -4.33 2.23
CA GLU A 121 11.84 -3.27 2.37
C GLU A 121 11.29 -1.83 2.15
N PHE A 122 9.96 -1.60 2.04
CA PHE A 122 9.46 -0.25 1.91
C PHE A 122 9.71 0.57 3.19
N LYS A 123 9.77 1.89 3.04
CA LYS A 123 10.12 2.81 4.13
C LYS A 123 8.92 3.66 4.51
N PRO A 124 8.13 3.23 5.51
CA PRO A 124 6.96 3.98 5.96
C PRO A 124 7.35 5.15 6.85
N ASP A 125 6.69 6.29 6.65
CA ASP A 125 6.57 7.35 7.63
C ASP A 125 5.16 7.92 7.59
N ARG A 126 4.35 7.60 8.59
CA ARG A 126 2.92 7.91 8.66
C ARG A 126 2.16 7.26 7.49
N VAL A 127 2.00 5.95 7.56
CA VAL A 127 1.25 5.14 6.58
C VAL A 127 0.06 4.49 7.26
N LEU A 128 -1.10 4.55 6.62
CA LEU A 128 -2.34 3.94 7.09
C LEU A 128 -2.85 2.95 6.05
N PHE A 129 -3.14 1.74 6.49
CA PHE A 129 -3.98 0.78 5.78
C PHE A 129 -5.30 0.66 6.52
N SER A 130 -6.43 0.92 5.85
CA SER A 130 -7.76 0.87 6.43
C SER A 130 -8.74 0.16 5.50
N GLY A 131 -9.42 -0.88 6.00
CA GLY A 131 -10.39 -1.66 5.21
C GLY A 131 -9.78 -2.47 4.05
N CYS A 132 -8.45 -2.64 4.03
CA CYS A 132 -7.77 -3.25 2.90
C CYS A 132 -7.80 -4.79 2.96
N GLN A 133 -8.07 -5.41 1.81
CA GLN A 133 -7.92 -6.84 1.59
C GLN A 133 -6.50 -7.10 1.05
N MET A 134 -5.64 -7.68 1.89
CA MET A 134 -4.21 -7.90 1.61
C MET A 134 -3.79 -9.36 1.88
N PRO A 135 -4.61 -10.37 1.47
CA PRO A 135 -4.21 -11.75 1.66
C PRO A 135 -2.93 -12.04 0.87
N GLU A 136 -2.07 -12.86 1.45
CA GLU A 136 -0.77 -13.27 0.90
C GLU A 136 0.17 -12.08 0.59
N ALA A 137 -0.03 -10.93 1.24
CA ALA A 137 0.87 -9.78 1.12
C ALA A 137 2.29 -10.15 1.61
N ALA A 138 3.32 -9.69 0.90
CA ALA A 138 4.70 -9.79 1.32
C ALA A 138 5.12 -8.51 2.06
N MET A 139 5.51 -8.64 3.33
CA MET A 139 5.95 -7.56 4.22
C MET A 139 7.25 -7.96 4.90
N GLU A 140 8.31 -8.11 4.11
CA GLU A 140 9.60 -8.58 4.62
C GLU A 140 10.61 -7.46 4.81
N ALA A 141 11.48 -7.63 5.82
CA ALA A 141 12.60 -6.73 6.10
C ALA A 141 12.19 -5.26 6.26
N MET A 142 11.04 -5.02 6.89
CA MET A 142 10.50 -3.68 7.12
C MET A 142 10.84 -3.15 8.51
N ILE A 143 10.94 -1.83 8.60
CA ILE A 143 10.98 -1.13 9.89
C ILE A 143 9.64 -0.42 10.05
N LEU A 144 8.72 -1.02 10.80
CA LEU A 144 7.36 -0.51 11.00
C LEU A 144 7.38 0.69 11.98
N LYS A 145 7.60 1.88 11.44
CA LYS A 145 7.56 3.13 12.20
C LYS A 145 6.43 4.00 11.69
N ASN A 146 5.56 4.46 12.60
CA ASN A 146 4.43 5.32 12.24
C ASN A 146 3.55 4.68 11.15
N ILE A 147 3.19 3.41 11.33
CA ILE A 147 2.27 2.67 10.46
C ILE A 147 1.10 2.16 11.28
N GLU A 148 -0.09 2.18 10.71
CA GLU A 148 -1.31 1.65 11.31
C GLU A 148 -2.03 0.74 10.32
N PHE A 149 -2.60 -0.36 10.86
CA PHE A 149 -3.48 -1.26 10.15
C PHE A 149 -4.83 -1.30 10.89
N THR A 150 -5.91 -1.04 10.18
CA THR A 150 -7.28 -1.05 10.75
C THR A 150 -8.20 -1.81 9.82
N ASP A 151 -8.92 -2.79 10.35
CA ASP A 151 -9.90 -3.60 9.61
C ASP A 151 -9.32 -4.23 8.32
N CYS A 152 -8.05 -4.65 8.36
CA CYS A 152 -7.37 -5.27 7.21
C CYS A 152 -7.43 -6.79 7.27
N ASP A 153 -7.53 -7.42 6.10
CA ASP A 153 -7.33 -8.86 5.93
C ASP A 153 -5.87 -9.13 5.55
N LEU A 154 -5.13 -9.78 6.44
CA LEU A 154 -3.74 -10.20 6.27
C LEU A 154 -3.61 -11.73 6.28
N THR A 155 -4.68 -12.41 5.86
CA THR A 155 -4.69 -13.88 5.76
C THR A 155 -3.49 -14.37 4.95
N ARG A 156 -2.69 -15.26 5.52
CA ARG A 156 -1.46 -15.84 4.93
C ARG A 156 -0.41 -14.83 4.50
N ALA A 157 -0.47 -13.59 5.00
CA ALA A 157 0.59 -12.62 4.73
C ALA A 157 1.94 -13.10 5.31
N THR A 158 3.02 -12.71 4.66
CA THR A 158 4.40 -13.03 5.07
C THR A 158 5.05 -11.83 5.72
N VAL A 159 5.46 -11.97 7.00
CA VAL A 159 6.04 -10.88 7.81
C VAL A 159 7.35 -11.37 8.42
N PHE A 160 8.38 -11.57 7.59
CA PHE A 160 9.68 -12.01 8.06
C PHE A 160 10.67 -10.87 8.24
N ARG A 161 11.52 -10.94 9.27
CA ARG A 161 12.51 -9.90 9.58
C ARG A 161 11.89 -8.52 9.76
N THR A 162 10.65 -8.49 10.24
CA THR A 162 9.84 -7.29 10.40
C THR A 162 9.28 -7.24 11.82
N PRO A 163 9.99 -6.61 12.77
CA PRO A 163 9.57 -6.55 14.17
C PRO A 163 8.23 -5.83 14.33
N MET A 164 7.24 -6.52 14.92
CA MET A 164 5.86 -6.06 15.10
C MET A 164 5.63 -5.32 16.44
N LYS A 165 6.69 -4.95 17.14
CA LYS A 165 6.57 -4.31 18.46
C LYS A 165 5.74 -3.03 18.43
N GLY A 166 4.65 -3.02 19.20
CA GLY A 166 3.75 -1.88 19.34
C GLY A 166 2.76 -1.72 18.19
N ILE A 167 2.76 -2.61 17.22
CA ILE A 167 1.77 -2.63 16.13
C ILE A 167 0.48 -3.26 16.67
N ASP A 168 -0.63 -2.53 16.57
CA ASP A 168 -1.97 -2.98 16.94
C ASP A 168 -2.63 -3.68 15.75
N MET A 169 -2.89 -4.98 15.92
CA MET A 169 -3.55 -5.83 14.92
C MET A 169 -4.94 -6.30 15.37
N THR A 170 -5.47 -5.72 16.44
CA THR A 170 -6.70 -6.21 17.08
C THR A 170 -7.93 -6.19 16.19
N THR A 171 -7.97 -5.34 15.17
CA THR A 171 -9.08 -5.25 14.19
C THR A 171 -8.81 -6.02 12.90
N CYS A 172 -7.62 -6.63 12.75
CA CYS A 172 -7.19 -7.29 11.51
C CYS A 172 -7.45 -8.80 11.55
N THR A 173 -7.61 -9.41 10.38
CA THR A 173 -7.59 -10.88 10.21
C THR A 173 -6.16 -11.35 10.00
N LEU A 174 -5.71 -12.34 10.79
CA LEU A 174 -4.32 -12.83 10.78
C LEU A 174 -4.23 -14.34 10.52
N ASP A 175 -5.26 -14.94 9.92
CA ASP A 175 -5.33 -16.39 9.71
C ASP A 175 -4.18 -16.87 8.84
N GLY A 176 -3.40 -17.83 9.36
CA GLY A 176 -2.26 -18.38 8.62
C GLY A 176 -1.10 -17.40 8.41
N LEU A 177 -1.01 -16.33 9.20
CA LEU A 177 0.11 -15.37 9.14
C LEU A 177 1.44 -16.11 9.23
N MET A 178 2.35 -15.86 8.29
CA MET A 178 3.71 -16.41 8.27
C MET A 178 4.69 -15.40 8.84
N VAL A 179 5.24 -15.68 10.01
CA VAL A 179 6.10 -14.75 10.76
C VAL A 179 7.14 -15.51 11.58
N ASN A 180 8.31 -14.91 11.81
CA ASN A 180 9.26 -15.44 12.77
C ASN A 180 8.81 -15.12 14.21
N LEU A 181 8.92 -16.09 15.12
CA LEU A 181 8.53 -15.90 16.52
C LEU A 181 9.17 -14.66 17.19
N PRO A 182 10.47 -14.35 16.98
CA PRO A 182 11.06 -13.15 17.55
C PRO A 182 10.38 -11.85 17.08
N ASP A 183 9.85 -11.81 15.83
CA ASP A 183 9.22 -10.62 15.26
C ASP A 183 7.85 -10.32 15.90
N LEU A 184 7.18 -11.32 16.48
CA LEU A 184 5.90 -11.16 17.19
C LEU A 184 6.03 -10.40 18.53
N ARG A 185 7.24 -10.25 19.04
CA ARG A 185 7.44 -9.70 20.39
C ARG A 185 6.88 -8.29 20.53
N GLY A 186 5.83 -8.16 21.37
CA GLY A 186 5.20 -6.87 21.67
C GLY A 186 4.18 -6.42 20.63
N MET A 187 3.77 -7.26 19.69
CA MET A 187 2.59 -7.06 18.86
C MET A 187 1.33 -7.07 19.74
N ILE A 188 0.37 -6.21 19.42
CA ILE A 188 -0.89 -6.10 20.15
C ILE A 188 -1.96 -6.88 19.40
N VAL A 189 -2.57 -7.85 20.08
CA VAL A 189 -3.54 -8.79 19.50
C VAL A 189 -4.68 -9.08 20.46
N THR A 190 -5.80 -9.58 19.96
CA THR A 190 -6.91 -10.10 20.74
C THR A 190 -6.60 -11.52 21.26
N PRO A 191 -7.32 -12.02 22.31
CA PRO A 191 -7.17 -13.41 22.77
C PRO A 191 -7.39 -14.46 21.66
N PRO A 192 -8.38 -14.37 20.76
CA PRO A 192 -8.52 -15.31 19.65
C PRO A 192 -7.32 -15.30 18.70
N GLN A 193 -6.81 -14.12 18.32
CA GLN A 193 -5.62 -13.99 17.48
C GLN A 193 -4.37 -14.58 18.16
N ALA A 194 -4.22 -14.38 19.47
CA ALA A 194 -3.11 -14.99 20.23
C ALA A 194 -3.19 -16.53 20.21
N ALA A 195 -4.41 -17.10 20.27
CA ALA A 195 -4.61 -18.54 20.16
C ALA A 195 -4.19 -19.07 18.76
N GLU A 196 -4.52 -18.37 17.69
CA GLU A 196 -4.05 -18.71 16.35
C GLU A 196 -2.52 -18.65 16.23
N LEU A 197 -1.92 -17.57 16.71
CA LEU A 197 -0.46 -17.39 16.69
C LEU A 197 0.28 -18.43 17.54
N ALA A 198 -0.35 -18.95 18.62
CA ALA A 198 0.21 -20.02 19.44
C ALA A 198 0.44 -21.33 18.65
N LYS A 199 -0.29 -21.55 17.56
CA LYS A 199 -0.08 -22.71 16.67
C LYS A 199 1.31 -22.69 16.03
N LEU A 200 1.91 -21.53 15.83
CA LEU A 200 3.28 -21.38 15.31
C LEU A 200 4.33 -22.01 16.27
N LEU A 201 3.99 -22.15 17.54
CA LEU A 201 4.79 -22.85 18.55
C LEU A 201 4.53 -24.37 18.57
N GLY A 202 3.67 -24.89 17.68
CA GLY A 202 3.24 -26.29 17.70
C GLY A 202 2.20 -26.60 18.77
N LEU A 203 1.59 -25.61 19.42
CA LEU A 203 0.56 -25.81 20.43
C LEU A 203 -0.77 -26.22 19.79
N VAL A 204 -1.48 -27.12 20.44
CA VAL A 204 -2.87 -27.48 20.10
C VAL A 204 -3.79 -26.68 21.02
N VAL A 205 -4.48 -25.70 20.44
CA VAL A 205 -5.48 -24.91 21.15
C VAL A 205 -6.83 -25.63 21.04
N LYS A 206 -7.50 -25.87 22.20
CA LYS A 206 -8.80 -26.54 22.28
C LYS A 206 -9.89 -25.56 22.68
#